data_9c202e7885a74be3f1ec8e3b37d43809
#
_entry.id   9c202e7885a74be3f1ec8e3b37d43809
#
_cell.length_a   1.000
_cell.length_b   1.000
_cell.length_c   1.000
_cell.angle_alpha   90.00
_cell.angle_beta   90.00
_cell.angle_gamma   90.00
#
_symmetry.space_group_name_H-M   'P 1'
#
loop_
_entity.id
_entity.type
_entity.pdbx_description
1 polymer ?
#
loop_
_entity_poly.entity_id
_entity_poly.type
_entity_poly.pdbx_seq_one_letter_code
_entity_poly.pdbx_strand_id
1 'polypeptide(L)'
;MKAIIYNIFTCTLLLLACVLPTACSDWNEPEPVDVNINSPKDQNPELWASYMQVLNTYKQSKHYIAYTRFDNSPEKPVNEGSFLRSLPDSLDIVALCNPGNISDNDREDILLLHEKSTRIIYLVDYAAQAATFTDAAALGTWLDKAVAAATELNLDGFAFTGVRLYSGTDAEMVARKEAAQLIVSKLSAATGGGKLLVFEGNPDFIESTDLEKLNYIVLNTADLTNVSELNLLIAGLPDSNILPREKVLLSARIGDQIVKRMKNKV
;
A
#
# COMPACT_ATOMS: atom_id res chain seq x y z
N MET A 1 -49.86 71.16 -14.83
CA MET A 1 -48.44 70.97 -15.16
C MET A 1 -47.68 70.21 -14.08
N LYS A 2 -47.74 70.56 -12.79
CA LYS A 2 -46.95 69.84 -11.75
C LYS A 2 -47.26 68.33 -11.62
N ALA A 3 -48.52 67.91 -11.76
CA ALA A 3 -48.96 66.53 -11.65
C ALA A 3 -48.43 65.65 -12.81
N ILE A 4 -48.35 66.22 -14.01
CA ILE A 4 -47.83 65.50 -15.20
C ILE A 4 -46.28 65.23 -15.09
N ILE A 5 -45.55 66.20 -14.55
CA ILE A 5 -44.14 66.13 -14.34
C ILE A 5 -43.84 65.08 -13.27
N TYR A 6 -44.61 64.98 -12.21
CA TYR A 6 -44.49 64.00 -11.15
C TYR A 6 -44.76 62.59 -11.67
N ASN A 7 -45.78 62.41 -12.50
CA ASN A 7 -46.05 61.08 -13.10
C ASN A 7 -45.01 60.64 -14.09
N ILE A 8 -44.41 61.52 -14.87
CA ILE A 8 -43.33 61.20 -15.77
C ILE A 8 -42.08 60.82 -14.98
N PHE A 9 -41.74 61.52 -13.91
CA PHE A 9 -40.57 61.23 -13.07
C PHE A 9 -40.71 59.91 -12.33
N THR A 10 -41.93 59.56 -11.82
CA THR A 10 -42.19 58.25 -11.20
C THR A 10 -42.19 57.15 -12.21
N CYS A 11 -42.69 57.28 -13.43
CA CYS A 11 -42.55 56.25 -14.48
C CYS A 11 -41.11 56.00 -14.92
N THR A 12 -40.29 57.06 -15.07
CA THR A 12 -38.89 56.94 -15.42
C THR A 12 -38.09 56.31 -14.29
N LEU A 13 -38.39 56.60 -13.03
CA LEU A 13 -37.68 55.96 -11.89
C LEU A 13 -38.07 54.48 -11.75
N LEU A 14 -39.33 54.10 -12.02
CA LEU A 14 -39.77 52.72 -12.05
C LEU A 14 -39.16 51.92 -13.22
N LEU A 15 -39.05 52.52 -14.39
CA LEU A 15 -38.37 51.89 -15.54
C LEU A 15 -36.87 51.68 -15.29
N LEU A 16 -36.20 52.64 -14.61
CA LEU A 16 -34.79 52.50 -14.26
C LEU A 16 -34.56 51.41 -13.20
N ALA A 17 -35.50 51.20 -12.26
CA ALA A 17 -35.41 50.14 -11.26
C ALA A 17 -35.64 48.72 -11.83
N CYS A 18 -36.31 48.59 -12.95
CA CYS A 18 -36.52 47.29 -13.61
C CYS A 18 -35.34 46.84 -14.47
N VAL A 19 -34.41 47.71 -14.80
CA VAL A 19 -33.22 47.36 -15.64
C VAL A 19 -31.99 46.94 -14.80
N LEU A 20 -32.00 47.27 -13.48
CA LEU A 20 -30.87 46.97 -12.60
C LEU A 20 -30.69 45.47 -12.19
N PRO A 21 -31.72 44.61 -12.14
CA PRO A 21 -31.52 43.24 -11.72
C PRO A 21 -31.03 42.30 -12.84
N THR A 22 -31.02 42.71 -14.10
CA THR A 22 -30.61 41.83 -15.22
C THR A 22 -29.12 41.86 -15.55
N ALA A 23 -28.34 42.75 -14.90
CA ALA A 23 -26.92 42.91 -15.19
C ALA A 23 -25.99 42.04 -14.30
N CYS A 24 -26.51 41.25 -13.36
CA CYS A 24 -25.72 40.50 -12.42
C CYS A 24 -25.91 38.98 -12.45
N SER A 25 -26.59 38.40 -13.45
CA SER A 25 -26.83 36.97 -13.51
C SER A 25 -25.62 36.15 -14.04
N ASP A 26 -24.74 36.78 -14.81
CA ASP A 26 -23.64 36.05 -15.44
C ASP A 26 -22.33 36.03 -14.61
N TRP A 27 -22.29 36.75 -13.48
CA TRP A 27 -21.01 36.85 -12.74
C TRP A 27 -20.86 35.85 -11.60
N ASN A 28 -21.87 35.03 -11.30
CA ASN A 28 -21.86 34.07 -10.19
C ASN A 28 -22.03 32.61 -10.61
N GLU A 29 -22.16 32.31 -11.89
CA GLU A 29 -22.01 30.92 -12.34
C GLU A 29 -20.54 30.73 -12.69
N PRO A 30 -19.79 29.94 -11.90
CA PRO A 30 -18.48 29.51 -12.36
C PRO A 30 -18.73 28.72 -13.65
N GLU A 31 -18.25 29.25 -14.77
CA GLU A 31 -18.21 28.48 -16.00
C GLU A 31 -17.56 27.15 -15.67
N PRO A 32 -18.17 26.01 -15.99
CA PRO A 32 -17.52 24.72 -15.82
C PRO A 32 -16.26 24.77 -16.69
N VAL A 33 -15.13 25.06 -16.05
CA VAL A 33 -13.84 24.89 -16.69
C VAL A 33 -13.71 23.40 -16.88
N ASP A 34 -13.82 22.96 -18.12
CA ASP A 34 -13.51 21.58 -18.49
C ASP A 34 -12.01 21.37 -18.27
N VAL A 35 -11.67 21.11 -17.00
CA VAL A 35 -10.29 20.84 -16.59
C VAL A 35 -9.98 19.43 -17.07
N ASN A 36 -9.61 19.32 -18.32
CA ASN A 36 -9.03 18.08 -18.83
C ASN A 36 -7.66 17.89 -18.16
N ILE A 37 -7.67 17.27 -16.98
CA ILE A 37 -6.45 16.94 -16.24
C ILE A 37 -5.82 15.74 -16.96
N ASN A 38 -5.04 16.04 -17.97
CA ASN A 38 -4.22 15.03 -18.62
C ASN A 38 -3.22 14.47 -17.62
N SER A 39 -2.94 13.18 -17.73
CA SER A 39 -1.91 12.55 -16.92
C SER A 39 -0.55 13.22 -17.16
N PRO A 40 0.40 13.22 -16.22
CA PRO A 40 1.75 13.74 -16.44
C PRO A 40 2.42 13.17 -17.70
N LYS A 41 2.11 11.91 -18.03
CA LYS A 41 2.56 11.21 -19.24
C LYS A 41 2.04 11.89 -20.52
N ASP A 42 0.79 12.34 -20.50
CA ASP A 42 0.15 12.99 -21.66
C ASP A 42 0.53 14.46 -21.77
N GLN A 43 0.79 15.14 -20.64
CA GLN A 43 1.20 16.54 -20.61
C GLN A 43 2.61 16.75 -21.18
N ASN A 44 3.53 15.87 -20.83
CA ASN A 44 4.92 15.93 -21.32
C ASN A 44 5.53 14.52 -21.42
N PRO A 45 5.31 13.81 -22.54
CA PRO A 45 5.79 12.44 -22.73
C PRO A 45 7.31 12.29 -22.63
N GLU A 46 8.09 13.27 -23.10
CA GLU A 46 9.56 13.22 -23.07
C GLU A 46 10.09 13.34 -21.62
N LEU A 47 9.54 14.27 -20.84
CA LEU A 47 9.89 14.42 -19.43
C LEU A 47 9.48 13.20 -18.64
N TRP A 48 8.30 12.65 -18.93
CA TRP A 48 7.83 11.41 -18.31
C TRP A 48 8.78 10.24 -18.61
N ALA A 49 9.18 10.03 -19.86
CA ALA A 49 10.11 8.97 -20.22
C ALA A 49 11.47 9.13 -19.53
N SER A 50 12.00 10.35 -19.45
CA SER A 50 13.24 10.66 -18.72
C SER A 50 13.10 10.35 -17.22
N TYR A 51 12.00 10.77 -16.60
CA TYR A 51 11.71 10.47 -15.20
C TYR A 51 11.66 8.97 -14.94
N MET A 52 10.93 8.21 -15.77
CA MET A 52 10.82 6.75 -15.65
C MET A 52 12.17 6.05 -15.80
N GLN A 53 13.03 6.53 -16.69
CA GLN A 53 14.38 5.99 -16.83
C GLN A 53 15.21 6.19 -15.55
N VAL A 54 15.17 7.39 -14.96
CA VAL A 54 15.89 7.70 -13.71
C VAL A 54 15.35 6.84 -12.57
N LEU A 55 14.03 6.74 -12.44
CA LEU A 55 13.37 5.93 -11.39
C LEU A 55 13.74 4.45 -11.51
N ASN A 56 13.67 3.89 -12.72
CA ASN A 56 14.04 2.49 -12.96
C ASN A 56 15.53 2.24 -12.68
N THR A 57 16.40 3.18 -13.04
CA THR A 57 17.83 3.09 -12.72
C THR A 57 18.06 3.11 -11.20
N TYR A 58 17.37 3.97 -10.47
CA TYR A 58 17.41 4.02 -9.02
C TYR A 58 17.00 2.66 -8.41
N LYS A 59 15.85 2.12 -8.82
CA LYS A 59 15.32 0.86 -8.27
C LYS A 59 16.17 -0.38 -8.62
N GLN A 60 16.96 -0.32 -9.69
CA GLN A 60 17.93 -1.36 -10.04
C GLN A 60 19.29 -1.19 -9.35
N SER A 61 19.56 -0.01 -8.80
CA SER A 61 20.80 0.27 -8.07
C SER A 61 20.74 -0.30 -6.65
N LYS A 62 21.90 -0.39 -5.98
CA LYS A 62 21.95 -0.77 -4.55
C LYS A 62 21.42 0.39 -3.70
N HIS A 63 20.31 0.18 -3.02
CA HIS A 63 19.68 1.14 -2.10
C HIS A 63 18.98 0.41 -0.95
N TYR A 64 18.44 1.15 0.01
CA TYR A 64 17.60 0.58 1.06
C TYR A 64 16.20 0.28 0.50
N ILE A 65 15.76 -0.97 0.65
CA ILE A 65 14.44 -1.41 0.16
C ILE A 65 13.34 -0.78 1.02
N ALA A 66 12.43 -0.09 0.36
CA ALA A 66 11.24 0.49 0.95
C ALA A 66 10.03 -0.44 0.72
N TYR A 67 9.57 -1.06 1.80
CA TYR A 67 8.43 -1.96 1.82
C TYR A 67 7.26 -1.33 2.57
N THR A 68 6.03 -1.49 2.07
CA THR A 68 4.83 -1.05 2.76
C THR A 68 3.69 -2.07 2.64
N ARG A 69 2.79 -2.07 3.63
CA ARG A 69 1.46 -2.66 3.50
C ARG A 69 0.49 -1.59 3.02
N PHE A 70 -0.47 -1.97 2.23
CA PHE A 70 -1.53 -1.09 1.76
C PHE A 70 -2.89 -1.78 1.88
N ASP A 71 -3.78 -1.12 2.60
CA ASP A 71 -5.19 -1.50 2.61
C ASP A 71 -5.78 -1.06 1.27
N ASN A 72 -6.34 -1.99 0.53
CA ASN A 72 -6.86 -1.75 -0.82
C ASN A 72 -7.75 -0.51 -0.89
N SER A 73 -7.84 0.09 -2.08
CA SER A 73 -8.74 1.23 -2.34
C SER A 73 -10.19 0.86 -2.01
N PRO A 74 -10.89 1.66 -1.21
CA PRO A 74 -12.29 1.42 -0.91
C PRO A 74 -13.15 1.60 -2.17
N GLU A 75 -14.32 0.94 -2.24
CA GLU A 75 -15.26 1.10 -3.35
C GLU A 75 -15.68 2.57 -3.56
N LYS A 76 -15.74 3.33 -2.48
CA LYS A 76 -16.05 4.76 -2.48
C LYS A 76 -14.91 5.53 -1.81
N PRO A 77 -13.86 5.87 -2.55
CA PRO A 77 -12.73 6.60 -2.00
C PRO A 77 -13.13 8.02 -1.61
N VAL A 78 -12.60 8.48 -0.47
CA VAL A 78 -12.90 9.81 0.09
C VAL A 78 -11.89 10.85 -0.39
N ASN A 79 -10.67 10.43 -0.70
CA ASN A 79 -9.58 11.29 -1.15
C ASN A 79 -8.54 10.48 -1.94
N GLU A 80 -7.61 11.19 -2.57
CA GLU A 80 -6.51 10.58 -3.35
C GLU A 80 -5.63 9.64 -2.54
N GLY A 81 -5.40 9.88 -1.25
CA GLY A 81 -4.60 9.02 -0.39
C GLY A 81 -5.15 7.60 -0.21
N SER A 82 -6.39 7.35 -0.64
CA SER A 82 -7.03 6.03 -0.62
C SER A 82 -6.64 5.14 -1.81
N PHE A 83 -5.84 5.64 -2.77
CA PHE A 83 -5.46 4.90 -3.97
C PHE A 83 -4.02 4.44 -3.95
N LEU A 84 -3.74 3.30 -4.58
CA LEU A 84 -2.37 2.79 -4.79
C LEU A 84 -1.51 3.79 -5.56
N ARG A 85 -2.08 4.50 -6.56
CA ARG A 85 -1.40 5.52 -7.37
C ARG A 85 -0.82 6.68 -6.56
N SER A 86 -1.35 6.93 -5.35
CA SER A 86 -0.90 8.00 -4.46
C SER A 86 0.30 7.62 -3.60
N LEU A 87 0.73 6.37 -3.64
CA LEU A 87 1.92 5.93 -2.94
C LEU A 87 3.19 6.55 -3.54
N PRO A 88 4.19 6.86 -2.72
CA PRO A 88 5.46 7.40 -3.20
C PRO A 88 6.13 6.48 -4.23
N ASP A 89 6.61 7.06 -5.33
CA ASP A 89 7.28 6.32 -6.41
C ASP A 89 8.59 5.63 -5.96
N SER A 90 9.17 6.08 -4.85
CA SER A 90 10.36 5.48 -4.23
C SER A 90 10.10 4.15 -3.52
N LEU A 91 8.83 3.72 -3.37
CA LEU A 91 8.51 2.41 -2.79
C LEU A 91 8.92 1.30 -3.76
N ASP A 92 9.57 0.27 -3.22
CA ASP A 92 10.02 -0.89 -3.99
C ASP A 92 8.99 -2.01 -3.97
N ILE A 93 8.37 -2.23 -2.81
CA ILE A 93 7.44 -3.34 -2.60
C ILE A 93 6.20 -2.85 -1.85
N VAL A 94 5.04 -3.23 -2.37
CA VAL A 94 3.74 -2.99 -1.74
C VAL A 94 3.02 -4.32 -1.53
N ALA A 95 2.69 -4.65 -0.29
CA ALA A 95 1.88 -5.81 0.06
C ALA A 95 0.41 -5.42 0.22
N LEU A 96 -0.46 -6.00 -0.60
CA LEU A 96 -1.90 -5.78 -0.53
C LEU A 96 -2.51 -6.54 0.64
N CYS A 97 -3.15 -5.83 1.57
CA CYS A 97 -3.73 -6.41 2.79
C CYS A 97 -5.03 -7.17 2.54
N ASN A 98 -5.82 -6.74 1.55
CA ASN A 98 -7.12 -7.36 1.20
C ASN A 98 -7.17 -7.84 -0.25
N PRO A 99 -6.24 -8.68 -0.69
CA PRO A 99 -6.08 -9.04 -2.10
C PRO A 99 -7.23 -9.89 -2.66
N GLY A 100 -8.13 -10.38 -1.81
CA GLY A 100 -9.37 -11.04 -2.21
C GLY A 100 -10.50 -10.09 -2.60
N ASN A 101 -10.35 -8.78 -2.38
CA ASN A 101 -11.35 -7.75 -2.68
C ASN A 101 -10.69 -6.56 -3.40
N ILE A 102 -10.27 -6.79 -4.64
CA ILE A 102 -9.58 -5.80 -5.48
C ILE A 102 -10.61 -4.98 -6.24
N SER A 103 -10.58 -3.65 -6.06
CA SER A 103 -11.40 -2.70 -6.81
C SER A 103 -10.90 -2.53 -8.25
N ASP A 104 -11.74 -1.95 -9.12
CA ASP A 104 -11.30 -1.60 -10.48
C ASP A 104 -10.18 -0.56 -10.45
N ASN A 105 -10.22 0.38 -9.51
CA ASN A 105 -9.14 1.35 -9.30
C ASN A 105 -7.82 0.67 -8.95
N ASP A 106 -7.82 -0.34 -8.05
CA ASP A 106 -6.60 -1.07 -7.71
C ASP A 106 -6.04 -1.83 -8.92
N ARG A 107 -6.92 -2.41 -9.77
CA ARG A 107 -6.48 -3.11 -11.00
C ARG A 107 -5.75 -2.17 -11.97
N GLU A 108 -6.26 -0.96 -12.15
CA GLU A 108 -5.60 0.08 -12.95
C GLU A 108 -4.28 0.51 -12.34
N ASP A 109 -4.27 0.76 -11.02
CA ASP A 109 -3.12 1.25 -10.30
C ASP A 109 -1.97 0.25 -10.22
N ILE A 110 -2.26 -1.06 -10.14
CA ILE A 110 -1.26 -2.12 -10.23
C ILE A 110 -0.43 -1.98 -11.50
N LEU A 111 -1.08 -1.73 -12.65
CA LEU A 111 -0.37 -1.54 -13.91
C LEU A 111 0.52 -0.29 -13.90
N LEU A 112 0.02 0.82 -13.32
CA LEU A 112 0.80 2.05 -13.19
C LEU A 112 2.02 1.87 -12.28
N LEU A 113 1.87 1.13 -11.18
CA LEU A 113 2.99 0.85 -10.27
C LEU A 113 4.01 -0.09 -10.91
N HIS A 114 3.59 -1.06 -11.71
CA HIS A 114 4.50 -1.89 -12.50
C HIS A 114 5.31 -1.07 -13.50
N GLU A 115 4.71 -0.08 -14.20
CA GLU A 115 5.45 0.86 -15.05
C GLU A 115 6.58 1.57 -14.26
N LYS A 116 6.33 1.90 -12.98
CA LYS A 116 7.29 2.52 -12.06
C LYS A 116 8.28 1.53 -11.42
N SER A 117 8.29 0.26 -11.85
CA SER A 117 9.09 -0.83 -11.26
C SER A 117 8.83 -1.06 -9.77
N THR A 118 7.65 -0.70 -9.26
CA THR A 118 7.19 -1.06 -7.93
C THR A 118 6.60 -2.48 -7.98
N ARG A 119 7.05 -3.35 -7.09
CA ARG A 119 6.56 -4.73 -6.97
C ARG A 119 5.31 -4.77 -6.11
N ILE A 120 4.24 -5.34 -6.63
CA ILE A 120 2.98 -5.53 -5.89
C ILE A 120 2.83 -7.01 -5.54
N ILE A 121 2.71 -7.31 -4.25
CA ILE A 121 2.66 -8.69 -3.76
C ILE A 121 1.40 -8.97 -2.96
N TYR A 122 0.96 -10.23 -2.95
CA TYR A 122 -0.21 -10.71 -2.21
C TYR A 122 0.14 -10.96 -0.75
N LEU A 123 -0.55 -10.34 0.21
CA LEU A 123 -0.37 -10.63 1.63
C LEU A 123 -1.24 -11.82 2.05
N VAL A 124 -0.60 -12.90 2.44
CA VAL A 124 -1.19 -14.08 3.07
C VAL A 124 -1.10 -13.90 4.58
N ASP A 125 -2.10 -13.28 5.19
CA ASP A 125 -2.09 -13.01 6.64
C ASP A 125 -2.47 -14.26 7.44
N TYR A 126 -1.54 -15.22 7.50
CA TYR A 126 -1.74 -16.45 8.27
C TYR A 126 -1.90 -16.18 9.75
N ALA A 127 -1.17 -15.23 10.33
CA ALA A 127 -1.27 -14.94 11.76
C ALA A 127 -2.68 -14.53 12.21
N ALA A 128 -3.39 -13.77 11.38
CA ALA A 128 -4.77 -13.37 11.63
C ALA A 128 -5.77 -14.52 11.43
N GLN A 129 -5.43 -15.51 10.60
CA GLN A 129 -6.34 -16.58 10.19
C GLN A 129 -6.01 -17.94 10.83
N ALA A 130 -4.89 -18.09 11.54
CA ALA A 130 -4.38 -19.38 12.03
C ALA A 130 -5.41 -20.19 12.81
N ALA A 131 -6.23 -19.53 13.63
CA ALA A 131 -7.26 -20.19 14.44
C ALA A 131 -8.48 -20.69 13.63
N THR A 132 -8.62 -20.30 12.37
CA THR A 132 -9.75 -20.69 11.51
C THR A 132 -9.51 -22.00 10.77
N PHE A 133 -8.26 -22.43 10.65
CA PHE A 133 -7.92 -23.65 9.93
C PHE A 133 -8.07 -24.88 10.84
N THR A 134 -8.90 -25.82 10.42
CA THR A 134 -9.15 -27.08 11.15
C THR A 134 -8.05 -28.09 10.91
N ASP A 135 -7.40 -28.04 9.75
CA ASP A 135 -6.37 -28.98 9.31
C ASP A 135 -5.50 -28.40 8.19
N ALA A 136 -4.47 -29.12 7.81
CA ALA A 136 -3.54 -28.75 6.74
C ALA A 136 -4.23 -28.68 5.37
N ALA A 137 -5.29 -29.44 5.12
CA ALA A 137 -6.01 -29.42 3.85
C ALA A 137 -6.79 -28.11 3.66
N ALA A 138 -7.44 -27.62 4.74
CA ALA A 138 -8.12 -26.33 4.75
C ALA A 138 -7.12 -25.18 4.50
N LEU A 139 -5.98 -25.19 5.18
CA LEU A 139 -4.89 -24.23 4.94
C LEU A 139 -4.37 -24.32 3.50
N GLY A 140 -4.15 -25.54 3.01
CA GLY A 140 -3.69 -25.77 1.63
C GLY A 140 -4.66 -25.19 0.59
N THR A 141 -5.96 -25.39 0.77
CA THR A 141 -7.01 -24.86 -0.12
C THR A 141 -7.03 -23.32 -0.10
N TRP A 142 -6.86 -22.71 1.07
CA TRP A 142 -6.78 -21.26 1.20
C TRP A 142 -5.56 -20.67 0.49
N LEU A 143 -4.39 -21.30 0.62
CA LEU A 143 -3.18 -20.91 -0.10
C LEU A 143 -3.33 -21.06 -1.62
N ASP A 144 -3.99 -22.12 -2.11
CA ASP A 144 -4.23 -22.30 -3.54
C ASP A 144 -5.11 -21.17 -4.11
N LYS A 145 -6.10 -20.69 -3.37
CA LYS A 145 -6.90 -19.51 -3.74
C LYS A 145 -6.05 -18.24 -3.79
N ALA A 146 -5.15 -18.05 -2.82
CA ALA A 146 -4.22 -16.92 -2.82
C ALA A 146 -3.29 -16.94 -4.04
N VAL A 147 -2.76 -18.11 -4.38
CA VAL A 147 -1.91 -18.29 -5.57
C VAL A 147 -2.68 -18.01 -6.86
N ALA A 148 -3.92 -18.49 -6.97
CA ALA A 148 -4.76 -18.24 -8.13
C ALA A 148 -5.08 -16.75 -8.29
N ALA A 149 -5.48 -16.06 -7.22
CA ALA A 149 -5.76 -14.63 -7.22
C ALA A 149 -4.53 -13.78 -7.57
N ALA A 150 -3.36 -14.10 -7.00
CA ALA A 150 -2.12 -13.41 -7.33
C ALA A 150 -1.71 -13.60 -8.80
N THR A 151 -2.03 -14.75 -9.38
CA THR A 151 -1.78 -15.04 -10.80
C THR A 151 -2.73 -14.26 -11.69
N GLU A 152 -4.03 -14.23 -11.37
CA GLU A 152 -5.05 -13.46 -12.09
C GLU A 152 -4.70 -11.96 -12.14
N LEU A 153 -4.24 -11.41 -11.01
CA LEU A 153 -3.85 -10.00 -10.87
C LEU A 153 -2.44 -9.70 -11.39
N ASN A 154 -1.72 -10.70 -11.90
CA ASN A 154 -0.32 -10.58 -12.32
C ASN A 154 0.58 -9.97 -11.25
N LEU A 155 0.44 -10.38 -9.98
CA LEU A 155 1.24 -9.87 -8.88
C LEU A 155 2.67 -10.43 -8.90
N ASP A 156 3.58 -9.68 -8.30
CA ASP A 156 5.03 -9.97 -8.28
C ASP A 156 5.46 -10.94 -7.18
N GLY A 157 4.54 -11.56 -6.47
CA GLY A 157 4.86 -12.54 -5.44
C GLY A 157 3.93 -12.50 -4.24
N PHE A 158 4.47 -12.94 -3.10
CA PHE A 158 3.72 -13.09 -1.87
C PHE A 158 4.47 -12.49 -0.68
N ALA A 159 3.72 -11.89 0.25
CA ALA A 159 4.13 -11.76 1.63
C ALA A 159 3.30 -12.71 2.48
N PHE A 160 3.83 -13.23 3.58
CA PHE A 160 3.05 -13.99 4.54
C PHE A 160 3.47 -13.66 5.97
N THR A 161 2.52 -13.79 6.90
CA THR A 161 2.75 -13.59 8.33
C THR A 161 2.85 -14.94 9.04
N GLY A 162 3.45 -14.94 10.23
CA GLY A 162 3.55 -16.12 11.08
C GLY A 162 3.17 -15.83 12.53
N VAL A 163 2.87 -16.86 13.27
CA VAL A 163 2.62 -16.82 14.72
C VAL A 163 3.88 -17.21 15.50
N ARG A 164 3.93 -16.88 16.79
CA ARG A 164 5.05 -17.33 17.63
C ARG A 164 5.11 -18.84 17.68
N LEU A 165 6.25 -19.42 17.29
CA LEU A 165 6.43 -20.87 17.25
C LEU A 165 6.42 -21.46 18.65
N TYR A 166 7.21 -20.91 19.56
CA TYR A 166 7.46 -21.43 20.91
C TYR A 166 6.44 -20.92 21.94
N SER A 167 5.15 -21.16 21.70
CA SER A 167 4.08 -20.84 22.64
C SER A 167 3.01 -21.92 22.61
N GLY A 168 2.40 -22.22 23.77
CA GLY A 168 1.37 -23.24 23.88
C GLY A 168 1.94 -24.66 24.15
N THR A 169 1.18 -25.67 23.76
CA THR A 169 1.51 -27.08 23.93
C THR A 169 2.42 -27.62 22.83
N ASP A 170 3.08 -28.77 23.07
CA ASP A 170 3.92 -29.42 22.05
C ASP A 170 3.13 -29.75 20.77
N ALA A 171 1.88 -30.17 20.89
CA ALA A 171 1.02 -30.44 19.74
C ALA A 171 0.74 -29.18 18.91
N GLU A 172 0.52 -28.03 19.54
CA GLU A 172 0.34 -26.74 18.85
C GLU A 172 1.63 -26.28 18.19
N MET A 173 2.79 -26.53 18.80
CA MET A 173 4.08 -26.20 18.18
C MET A 173 4.34 -27.06 16.93
N VAL A 174 4.02 -28.35 16.99
CA VAL A 174 4.13 -29.25 15.81
C VAL A 174 3.20 -28.75 14.68
N ALA A 175 1.94 -28.48 15.00
CA ALA A 175 0.96 -27.97 14.01
C ALA A 175 1.43 -26.64 13.35
N ARG A 176 2.04 -25.74 14.12
CA ARG A 176 2.59 -24.49 13.58
C ARG A 176 3.78 -24.71 12.66
N LYS A 177 4.66 -25.66 12.99
CA LYS A 177 5.77 -26.04 12.11
C LYS A 177 5.27 -26.63 10.80
N GLU A 178 4.32 -27.53 10.84
CA GLU A 178 3.68 -28.12 9.66
C GLU A 178 3.01 -27.03 8.80
N ALA A 179 2.31 -26.08 9.43
CA ALA A 179 1.71 -24.96 8.74
C ALA A 179 2.78 -24.06 8.07
N ALA A 180 3.88 -23.73 8.76
CA ALA A 180 4.96 -22.95 8.22
C ALA A 180 5.60 -23.63 6.99
N GLN A 181 5.90 -24.94 7.09
CA GLN A 181 6.44 -25.72 5.98
C GLN A 181 5.49 -25.75 4.78
N LEU A 182 4.19 -25.95 5.01
CA LEU A 182 3.17 -25.94 3.96
C LEU A 182 3.07 -24.57 3.27
N ILE A 183 3.06 -23.48 4.04
CA ILE A 183 3.01 -22.11 3.51
C ILE A 183 4.24 -21.85 2.64
N VAL A 184 5.43 -22.05 3.18
CA VAL A 184 6.68 -21.80 2.45
C VAL A 184 6.77 -22.68 1.20
N SER A 185 6.43 -23.97 1.29
CA SER A 185 6.45 -24.88 0.16
C SER A 185 5.53 -24.43 -0.97
N LYS A 186 4.25 -24.12 -0.66
CA LYS A 186 3.29 -23.70 -1.68
C LYS A 186 3.62 -22.33 -2.29
N LEU A 187 3.93 -21.34 -1.45
CA LEU A 187 4.21 -19.99 -1.94
C LEU A 187 5.53 -19.93 -2.71
N SER A 188 6.59 -20.61 -2.25
CA SER A 188 7.86 -20.65 -2.98
C SER A 188 7.74 -21.36 -4.34
N ALA A 189 6.93 -22.42 -4.43
CA ALA A 189 6.64 -23.06 -5.71
C ALA A 189 5.94 -22.11 -6.71
N ALA A 190 5.17 -21.15 -6.22
CA ALA A 190 4.47 -20.16 -7.02
C ALA A 190 5.30 -18.89 -7.34
N THR A 191 6.51 -18.75 -6.80
CA THR A 191 7.40 -17.60 -7.01
C THR A 191 8.43 -17.79 -8.13
N GLY A 192 8.20 -18.72 -9.05
CA GLY A 192 9.04 -18.88 -10.24
C GLY A 192 9.10 -17.60 -11.08
N GLY A 193 10.22 -17.41 -11.85
CA GLY A 193 10.34 -16.29 -12.77
C GLY A 193 10.71 -14.94 -12.13
N GLY A 194 11.32 -14.93 -10.95
CA GLY A 194 11.77 -13.69 -10.28
C GLY A 194 10.72 -13.02 -9.40
N LYS A 195 9.63 -13.71 -9.08
CA LYS A 195 8.64 -13.26 -8.09
C LYS A 195 9.22 -13.31 -6.68
N LEU A 196 8.70 -12.46 -5.81
CA LEU A 196 9.18 -12.29 -4.44
C LEU A 196 8.45 -13.21 -3.46
N LEU A 197 9.18 -13.69 -2.45
CA LEU A 197 8.61 -14.28 -1.24
C LEU A 197 9.14 -13.53 -0.03
N VAL A 198 8.25 -12.87 0.69
CA VAL A 198 8.56 -12.03 1.87
C VAL A 198 7.89 -12.63 3.10
N PHE A 199 8.62 -12.72 4.18
CA PHE A 199 8.05 -13.12 5.48
C PHE A 199 7.98 -11.93 6.43
N GLU A 200 6.86 -11.75 7.11
CA GLU A 200 6.68 -10.71 8.11
C GLU A 200 6.47 -11.34 9.49
N GLY A 201 7.47 -11.23 10.35
CA GLY A 201 7.40 -11.78 11.68
C GLY A 201 8.76 -12.18 12.28
N ASN A 202 8.71 -13.03 13.32
CA ASN A 202 9.91 -13.60 13.91
C ASN A 202 10.41 -14.78 13.06
N PRO A 203 11.67 -14.78 12.60
CA PRO A 203 12.26 -15.86 11.80
C PRO A 203 12.14 -17.26 12.43
N ASP A 204 11.97 -17.37 13.73
CA ASP A 204 11.75 -18.65 14.43
C ASP A 204 10.54 -19.45 13.90
N PHE A 205 9.60 -18.77 13.24
CA PHE A 205 8.47 -19.45 12.60
C PHE A 205 8.88 -20.28 11.39
N ILE A 206 10.00 -19.95 10.77
CA ILE A 206 10.49 -20.56 9.53
C ILE A 206 11.62 -21.54 9.86
N GLU A 207 11.57 -22.75 9.32
CA GLU A 207 12.70 -23.68 9.43
C GLU A 207 13.95 -23.08 8.76
N SER A 208 15.13 -23.29 9.37
CA SER A 208 16.37 -22.66 8.89
C SER A 208 16.71 -23.01 7.43
N THR A 209 16.34 -24.22 6.99
CA THR A 209 16.49 -24.68 5.60
C THR A 209 15.56 -23.97 4.61
N ASP A 210 14.50 -23.34 5.10
CA ASP A 210 13.51 -22.62 4.28
C ASP A 210 13.81 -21.11 4.20
N LEU A 211 14.67 -20.57 5.06
CA LEU A 211 15.05 -19.16 5.07
C LEU A 211 15.71 -18.71 3.75
N GLU A 212 16.43 -19.61 3.08
CA GLU A 212 17.07 -19.30 1.80
C GLU A 212 16.05 -19.00 0.68
N LYS A 213 14.84 -19.58 0.76
CA LYS A 213 13.74 -19.37 -0.19
C LYS A 213 13.14 -17.97 -0.11
N LEU A 214 13.38 -17.25 0.99
CA LEU A 214 12.87 -15.92 1.21
C LEU A 214 13.77 -14.87 0.56
N ASN A 215 13.13 -13.86 -0.07
CA ASN A 215 13.83 -12.68 -0.57
C ASN A 215 14.08 -11.69 0.56
N TYR A 216 13.08 -11.46 1.41
CA TYR A 216 13.15 -10.53 2.53
C TYR A 216 12.40 -11.07 3.75
N ILE A 217 12.85 -10.62 4.93
CA ILE A 217 12.19 -10.83 6.21
C ILE A 217 11.94 -9.46 6.84
N VAL A 218 10.69 -9.13 7.13
CA VAL A 218 10.30 -7.90 7.79
C VAL A 218 10.14 -8.20 9.29
N LEU A 219 11.04 -7.70 10.11
CA LEU A 219 10.96 -7.82 11.56
C LEU A 219 9.96 -6.82 12.13
N ASN A 220 9.12 -7.26 13.05
CA ASN A 220 8.20 -6.37 13.74
C ASN A 220 8.93 -5.55 14.81
N THR A 221 9.45 -4.41 14.40
CA THR A 221 10.21 -3.47 15.24
C THR A 221 9.44 -2.17 15.51
N ALA A 222 8.24 -2.02 14.94
CA ALA A 222 7.46 -0.78 15.03
C ALA A 222 7.07 -0.40 16.46
N ASP A 223 6.94 -1.38 17.36
CA ASP A 223 6.56 -1.18 18.76
C ASP A 223 7.77 -1.15 19.71
N LEU A 224 8.99 -1.34 19.21
CA LEU A 224 10.20 -1.27 20.05
C LEU A 224 10.44 0.17 20.51
N THR A 225 10.72 0.31 21.82
CA THR A 225 10.83 1.62 22.44
C THR A 225 12.26 2.08 22.62
N ASN A 226 13.22 1.17 22.53
CA ASN A 226 14.64 1.49 22.73
C ASN A 226 15.57 0.64 21.85
N VAL A 227 16.79 1.15 21.67
CA VAL A 227 17.81 0.53 20.83
C VAL A 227 18.32 -0.81 21.41
N SER A 228 18.26 -0.99 22.73
CA SER A 228 18.72 -2.23 23.37
C SER A 228 17.82 -3.41 23.00
N GLU A 229 16.50 -3.19 22.92
CA GLU A 229 15.53 -4.20 22.46
C GLU A 229 15.77 -4.56 20.99
N LEU A 230 16.04 -3.56 20.15
CA LEU A 230 16.39 -3.79 18.75
C LEU A 230 17.68 -4.60 18.60
N ASN A 231 18.73 -4.24 19.37
CA ASN A 231 19.99 -4.97 19.35
C ASN A 231 19.81 -6.41 19.81
N LEU A 232 18.97 -6.66 20.82
CA LEU A 232 18.67 -8.01 21.30
C LEU A 232 17.94 -8.83 20.23
N LEU A 233 16.97 -8.22 19.56
CA LEU A 233 16.25 -8.86 18.45
C LEU A 233 17.20 -9.22 17.30
N ILE A 234 18.08 -8.30 16.91
CA ILE A 234 19.05 -8.54 15.83
C ILE A 234 20.09 -9.60 16.24
N ALA A 235 20.52 -9.61 17.51
CA ALA A 235 21.45 -10.61 18.03
C ALA A 235 20.84 -12.01 18.09
N GLY A 236 19.51 -12.11 18.24
CA GLY A 236 18.78 -13.38 18.21
C GLY A 236 18.49 -13.94 16.80
N LEU A 237 18.83 -13.18 15.74
CA LEU A 237 18.63 -13.67 14.38
C LEU A 237 19.60 -14.83 14.05
N PRO A 238 19.19 -15.75 13.15
CA PRO A 238 20.09 -16.77 12.61
C PRO A 238 21.41 -16.19 12.09
N ASP A 239 22.44 -17.03 12.03
CA ASP A 239 23.75 -16.65 11.49
C ASP A 239 23.62 -15.98 10.11
N SER A 240 24.48 -14.99 9.82
CA SER A 240 24.46 -14.24 8.56
C SER A 240 24.70 -15.09 7.32
N ASN A 241 25.29 -16.29 7.47
CA ASN A 241 25.40 -17.25 6.38
C ASN A 241 24.06 -17.92 6.05
N ILE A 242 23.15 -18.00 7.03
CA ILE A 242 21.80 -18.57 6.88
C ILE A 242 20.82 -17.48 6.50
N LEU A 243 20.88 -16.33 7.20
CA LEU A 243 20.05 -15.16 6.96
C LEU A 243 20.91 -13.91 6.76
N PRO A 244 21.32 -13.60 5.52
CA PRO A 244 22.04 -12.37 5.18
C PRO A 244 21.32 -11.13 5.67
N ARG A 245 22.04 -10.20 6.28
CA ARG A 245 21.43 -9.00 6.92
C ARG A 245 20.80 -8.06 5.91
N GLU A 246 21.22 -8.06 4.65
CA GLU A 246 20.60 -7.33 3.54
C GLU A 246 19.19 -7.83 3.16
N LYS A 247 18.80 -9.03 3.61
CA LYS A 247 17.44 -9.55 3.48
C LYS A 247 16.52 -9.11 4.63
N VAL A 248 17.05 -8.46 5.67
CA VAL A 248 16.31 -8.11 6.87
C VAL A 248 15.83 -6.67 6.79
N LEU A 249 14.52 -6.47 6.81
CA LEU A 249 13.84 -5.19 6.86
C LEU A 249 13.30 -4.95 8.27
N LEU A 250 13.32 -3.69 8.71
CA LEU A 250 12.79 -3.29 10.02
C LEU A 250 11.50 -2.52 9.81
N SER A 251 10.42 -2.92 10.50
CA SER A 251 9.17 -2.18 10.43
C SER A 251 9.22 -0.92 11.27
N ALA A 252 8.57 0.15 10.80
CA ALA A 252 8.38 1.39 11.51
C ALA A 252 6.97 1.94 11.25
N ARG A 253 6.40 2.65 12.23
CA ARG A 253 5.15 3.38 12.04
C ARG A 253 5.46 4.81 11.62
N ILE A 254 4.99 5.21 10.44
CA ILE A 254 5.11 6.58 9.95
C ILE A 254 4.11 7.44 10.74
N GLY A 255 4.59 8.56 11.31
CA GLY A 255 3.76 9.54 12.02
C GLY A 255 3.85 9.51 13.55
N ASP A 256 3.93 8.36 14.19
CA ASP A 256 3.98 8.24 15.66
C ASP A 256 5.19 8.93 16.30
N GLN A 257 6.34 8.91 15.66
CA GLN A 257 7.58 9.52 16.16
C GLN A 257 7.55 11.05 16.11
N ILE A 258 6.82 11.64 15.17
CA ILE A 258 6.70 13.09 15.04
C ILE A 258 5.87 13.65 16.20
N VAL A 259 4.79 12.97 16.57
CA VAL A 259 3.90 13.37 17.68
C VAL A 259 4.61 13.27 19.03
N LYS A 260 5.43 12.24 19.27
CA LYS A 260 6.21 12.10 20.52
C LYS A 260 7.27 13.18 20.65
N ARG A 261 7.97 13.56 19.58
CA ARG A 261 8.96 14.66 19.61
C ARG A 261 8.32 16.02 19.88
N MET A 262 7.12 16.28 19.42
CA MET A 262 6.41 17.53 19.70
C MET A 262 5.93 17.62 21.15
N LYS A 263 5.48 16.51 21.76
CA LYS A 263 5.05 16.48 23.17
C LYS A 263 6.20 16.67 24.16
N ASN A 264 7.43 16.35 23.81
CA ASN A 264 8.60 16.50 24.67
C ASN A 264 9.31 17.87 24.51
N LYS A 265 8.75 18.79 23.72
CA LYS A 265 9.29 20.15 23.52
C LYS A 265 8.39 21.26 24.07
N VAL A 266 7.38 20.94 24.88
CA VAL A 266 6.52 21.90 25.59
C VAL A 266 6.87 21.90 27.06
#